data_d9cf3b187498e3109c821d227956ea15
#
_entry.id   d9cf3b187498e3109c821d227956ea15
#
_cell.length_a   1.000
_cell.length_b   1.000
_cell.length_c   1.000
_cell.angle_alpha   90.00
_cell.angle_beta   90.00
_cell.angle_gamma   90.00
#
_symmetry.space_group_name_H-M   'P 1'
#
loop_
_entity.id
_entity.type
_entity.pdbx_description
1 polymer ?
#
loop_
_entity_poly.entity_id
_entity_poly.type
_entity_poly.pdbx_seq_one_letter_code
_entity_poly.pdbx_strand_id
1 'polypeptide(L)'
;MNLSELKTKAKQLFGKNKKLTSELFEEYTDAIASVDMLQDTGWINFPVSDSAINGTSVRARRIGNTVIVDASGARFDTVAVKDSGWWKQKDPWGQDYYATFIVPVQGIPKGFRSSKTIMGSVYTDGPEFAGTWQLSSSFDNYLALKIKNKRPGDVAGIRLSQVKYFTDDPFPKIESGKVIN
;
A
#
# COMPACT_ATOMS: atom_id res chain seq x y z
N MET A 1 10.94 5.85 -16.86
CA MET A 1 11.76 5.34 -18.00
C MET A 1 11.79 3.82 -17.92
N ASN A 2 11.51 3.13 -19.01
CA ASN A 2 11.56 1.67 -19.06
C ASN A 2 12.94 1.15 -19.52
N LEU A 3 13.18 -0.17 -19.40
CA LEU A 3 14.47 -0.77 -19.74
C LEU A 3 14.88 -0.58 -21.22
N SER A 4 13.91 -0.50 -22.14
CA SER A 4 14.16 -0.27 -23.56
C SER A 4 14.63 1.16 -23.82
N GLU A 5 13.99 2.13 -23.18
CA GLU A 5 14.38 3.54 -23.23
C GLU A 5 15.76 3.75 -22.62
N LEU A 6 16.08 3.09 -21.50
CA LEU A 6 17.39 3.12 -20.87
C LEU A 6 18.48 2.58 -21.81
N LYS A 7 18.22 1.41 -22.45
CA LYS A 7 19.17 0.85 -23.42
C LYS A 7 19.41 1.76 -24.62
N THR A 8 18.36 2.43 -25.09
CA THR A 8 18.47 3.38 -26.20
C THR A 8 19.30 4.60 -25.78
N LYS A 9 19.02 5.16 -24.61
CA LYS A 9 19.78 6.29 -24.04
C LYS A 9 21.23 5.92 -23.79
N ALA A 10 21.51 4.74 -23.24
CA ALA A 10 22.85 4.24 -23.04
C ALA A 10 23.63 4.10 -24.37
N LYS A 11 22.99 3.58 -25.43
CA LYS A 11 23.60 3.51 -26.77
C LYS A 11 23.91 4.89 -27.36
N GLN A 12 23.06 5.88 -27.11
CA GLN A 12 23.31 7.26 -27.55
C GLN A 12 24.49 7.90 -26.81
N LEU A 13 24.57 7.70 -25.47
CA LEU A 13 25.62 8.27 -24.62
C LEU A 13 26.98 7.57 -24.84
N PHE A 14 26.99 6.25 -24.97
CA PHE A 14 28.22 5.46 -25.04
C PHE A 14 28.50 4.89 -26.43
N GLY A 15 27.95 5.50 -27.49
CA GLY A 15 28.21 5.06 -28.86
C GLY A 15 29.71 4.81 -29.14
N LYS A 16 30.01 3.95 -30.11
CA LYS A 16 31.28 3.21 -30.32
C LYS A 16 32.62 3.95 -30.14
N ASN A 17 32.62 5.28 -30.05
CA ASN A 17 33.86 6.08 -29.97
C ASN A 17 33.84 7.21 -28.94
N LYS A 18 32.89 7.22 -27.98
CA LYS A 18 32.85 8.27 -26.96
C LYS A 18 33.61 7.82 -25.72
N LYS A 19 34.59 8.64 -25.30
CA LYS A 19 35.21 8.47 -23.98
C LYS A 19 34.19 8.81 -22.90
N LEU A 20 34.17 8.01 -21.82
CA LEU A 20 33.38 8.30 -20.63
C LEU A 20 33.93 9.57 -19.98
N THR A 21 33.18 10.66 -20.01
CA THR A 21 33.47 11.90 -19.27
C THR A 21 32.67 11.90 -17.96
N SER A 22 33.05 12.75 -17.01
CA SER A 22 32.28 12.93 -15.77
C SER A 22 30.84 13.30 -16.05
N GLU A 23 30.59 14.19 -17.01
CA GLU A 23 29.25 14.61 -17.42
C GLU A 23 28.40 13.44 -17.98
N LEU A 24 29.02 12.61 -18.85
CA LEU A 24 28.35 11.42 -19.38
C LEU A 24 28.06 10.37 -18.29
N PHE A 25 28.97 10.27 -17.31
CA PHE A 25 28.76 9.38 -16.17
C PHE A 25 27.62 9.86 -15.28
N GLU A 26 27.55 11.16 -14.97
CA GLU A 26 26.46 11.77 -14.23
C GLU A 26 25.12 11.57 -14.95
N GLU A 27 25.05 11.90 -16.25
CA GLU A 27 23.84 11.73 -17.04
C GLU A 27 23.38 10.27 -17.10
N TYR A 28 24.32 9.32 -17.16
CA TYR A 28 24.00 7.89 -17.13
C TYR A 28 23.52 7.43 -15.76
N THR A 29 24.15 7.93 -14.71
CA THR A 29 23.75 7.64 -13.32
C THR A 29 22.35 8.16 -13.03
N ASP A 30 22.06 9.40 -13.45
CA ASP A 30 20.72 9.99 -13.32
C ASP A 30 19.68 9.21 -14.13
N ALA A 31 20.05 8.74 -15.33
CA ALA A 31 19.19 7.91 -16.14
C ALA A 31 18.88 6.56 -15.47
N ILE A 32 19.85 5.92 -14.83
CA ILE A 32 19.66 4.70 -14.04
C ILE A 32 18.79 4.98 -12.82
N ALA A 33 19.11 6.04 -12.07
CA ALA A 33 18.34 6.43 -10.89
C ALA A 33 16.87 6.73 -11.20
N SER A 34 16.57 7.17 -12.43
CA SER A 34 15.21 7.43 -12.90
C SER A 34 14.41 6.19 -13.34
N VAL A 35 15.03 4.99 -13.33
CA VAL A 35 14.30 3.76 -13.69
C VAL A 35 13.38 3.35 -12.54
N ASP A 36 12.08 3.38 -12.78
CA ASP A 36 11.03 3.09 -11.78
C ASP A 36 11.26 1.77 -11.02
N MET A 37 11.89 0.78 -11.64
CA MET A 37 12.19 -0.50 -11.01
C MET A 37 13.22 -0.44 -9.87
N LEU A 38 14.06 0.61 -9.83
CA LEU A 38 15.10 0.80 -8.82
C LEU A 38 14.71 1.83 -7.76
N GLN A 39 13.61 2.56 -7.99
CA GLN A 39 13.14 3.57 -7.05
C GLN A 39 12.50 2.93 -5.82
N ASP A 40 12.76 3.52 -4.67
CA ASP A 40 12.25 3.10 -3.37
C ASP A 40 11.79 4.33 -2.60
N THR A 41 10.53 4.34 -2.17
CA THR A 41 9.96 5.47 -1.42
C THR A 41 10.39 5.50 0.05
N GLY A 42 10.98 4.42 0.56
CA GLY A 42 10.99 4.21 2.00
C GLY A 42 9.55 4.02 2.54
N TRP A 43 9.41 4.01 3.86
CA TRP A 43 8.10 3.88 4.50
C TRP A 43 7.38 5.23 4.58
N ILE A 44 6.17 5.30 4.04
CA ILE A 44 5.29 6.47 4.04
C ILE A 44 4.06 6.16 4.89
N ASN A 45 3.70 7.04 5.81
CA ASN A 45 2.51 6.89 6.62
C ASN A 45 1.26 7.27 5.83
N PHE A 46 0.23 6.42 5.92
CA PHE A 46 -1.09 6.69 5.39
C PHE A 46 -2.00 7.27 6.48
N PRO A 47 -3.01 8.07 6.13
CA PRO A 47 -4.02 8.47 7.08
C PRO A 47 -4.78 7.24 7.61
N VAL A 48 -5.09 7.24 8.90
CA VAL A 48 -5.79 6.15 9.58
C VAL A 48 -7.16 6.64 10.03
N SER A 49 -8.17 5.77 9.92
CA SER A 49 -9.49 6.01 10.46
C SER A 49 -9.58 5.41 11.86
N ASP A 50 -9.68 6.26 12.89
CA ASP A 50 -9.72 5.83 14.29
C ASP A 50 -11.12 5.43 14.79
N SER A 51 -12.12 5.38 13.91
CA SER A 51 -13.51 5.14 14.33
C SER A 51 -13.73 3.75 14.93
N ALA A 52 -13.12 2.72 14.37
CA ALA A 52 -13.32 1.32 14.78
C ALA A 52 -12.04 0.60 15.20
N ILE A 53 -10.88 1.22 15.04
CA ILE A 53 -9.57 0.67 15.41
C ILE A 53 -8.83 1.62 16.36
N ASN A 54 -7.88 1.11 17.11
CA ASN A 54 -7.18 1.92 18.13
C ASN A 54 -5.66 1.74 18.01
N GLY A 55 -4.93 2.85 18.03
CA GLY A 55 -3.47 2.84 18.07
C GLY A 55 -2.81 2.16 16.88
N THR A 56 -3.50 2.08 15.74
CA THR A 56 -2.97 1.47 14.53
C THR A 56 -2.26 2.52 13.68
N SER A 57 -1.07 2.19 13.23
CA SER A 57 -0.40 2.91 12.16
C SER A 57 -0.55 2.13 10.85
N VAL A 58 -0.76 2.83 9.76
CA VAL A 58 -0.70 2.23 8.41
C VAL A 58 0.39 2.95 7.65
N ARG A 59 1.33 2.18 7.15
CA ARG A 59 2.42 2.70 6.34
C ARG A 59 2.61 1.83 5.12
N ALA A 60 3.08 2.41 4.05
CA ALA A 60 3.40 1.68 2.84
C ALA A 60 4.81 2.01 2.35
N ARG A 61 5.41 1.06 1.66
CA ARG A 61 6.68 1.21 0.94
C ARG A 61 6.46 0.78 -0.49
N ARG A 62 6.89 1.58 -1.42
CA ARG A 62 6.88 1.23 -2.83
C ARG A 62 8.30 1.04 -3.34
N ILE A 63 8.56 -0.12 -3.94
CA ILE A 63 9.81 -0.45 -4.63
C ILE A 63 9.46 -0.76 -6.08
N GLY A 64 9.87 0.10 -6.99
CA GLY A 64 9.43 0.04 -8.38
C GLY A 64 7.90 0.08 -8.48
N ASN A 65 7.29 -0.96 -9.05
CA ASN A 65 5.84 -1.08 -9.17
C ASN A 65 5.18 -1.88 -8.05
N THR A 66 5.96 -2.35 -7.07
CA THR A 66 5.44 -3.13 -5.95
C THR A 66 5.18 -2.25 -4.74
N VAL A 67 3.98 -2.31 -4.20
CA VAL A 67 3.60 -1.67 -2.94
C VAL A 67 3.42 -2.74 -1.87
N ILE A 68 4.01 -2.50 -0.72
CA ILE A 68 3.85 -3.30 0.50
C ILE A 68 3.22 -2.41 1.54
N VAL A 69 2.11 -2.83 2.13
CA VAL A 69 1.44 -2.11 3.21
C VAL A 69 1.63 -2.87 4.50
N ASP A 70 2.02 -2.14 5.52
CA ASP A 70 2.11 -2.59 6.89
C ASP A 70 1.04 -1.86 7.71
N ALA A 71 0.10 -2.61 8.24
CA ALA A 71 -0.93 -2.12 9.15
C ALA A 71 -0.72 -2.81 10.49
N SER A 72 -0.11 -2.11 11.42
CA SER A 72 0.24 -2.66 12.73
C SER A 72 -0.23 -1.75 13.84
N GLY A 73 -0.62 -2.35 14.96
CA GLY A 73 -0.85 -1.64 16.21
C GLY A 73 0.45 -1.48 17.01
N ALA A 74 0.33 -0.86 18.17
CA ALA A 74 1.47 -0.60 19.08
C ALA A 74 2.14 -1.86 19.61
N ARG A 75 1.54 -3.05 19.42
CA ARG A 75 2.09 -4.35 19.87
C ARG A 75 1.80 -5.43 18.82
N PHE A 76 2.82 -6.17 18.42
CA PHE A 76 2.74 -7.49 17.76
C PHE A 76 2.01 -7.55 16.41
N ASP A 77 2.18 -6.58 15.54
CA ASP A 77 1.55 -6.57 14.20
C ASP A 77 0.02 -6.77 14.24
N THR A 78 -0.59 -6.39 15.34
CA THR A 78 -2.01 -6.57 15.61
C THR A 78 -2.72 -5.23 15.54
N VAL A 79 -3.83 -5.17 14.83
CA VAL A 79 -4.75 -4.03 14.83
C VAL A 79 -5.74 -4.20 15.98
N ALA A 80 -5.68 -3.33 16.98
CA ALA A 80 -6.64 -3.32 18.07
C ALA A 80 -8.01 -2.86 17.58
N VAL A 81 -9.05 -3.58 17.95
CA VAL A 81 -10.44 -3.37 17.51
C VAL A 81 -11.23 -2.71 18.62
N LYS A 82 -12.05 -1.70 18.28
CA LYS A 82 -13.04 -1.08 19.16
C LYS A 82 -14.40 -1.71 18.94
N ASP A 83 -15.27 -1.64 19.93
CA ASP A 83 -16.65 -2.11 19.83
C ASP A 83 -17.53 -1.23 18.95
N SER A 84 -17.15 0.02 18.76
CA SER A 84 -17.87 1.04 17.99
C SER A 84 -17.16 1.38 16.67
N GLY A 85 -17.84 2.16 15.83
CA GLY A 85 -17.27 2.65 14.58
C GLY A 85 -17.35 1.65 13.42
N TRP A 86 -18.09 0.57 13.60
CA TRP A 86 -18.38 -0.43 12.58
C TRP A 86 -19.77 -0.20 12.01
N TRP A 87 -19.92 -0.39 10.71
CA TRP A 87 -21.25 -0.48 10.09
C TRP A 87 -21.58 -1.92 9.76
N LYS A 88 -22.82 -2.29 10.02
CA LYS A 88 -23.35 -3.62 9.76
C LYS A 88 -23.94 -3.68 8.36
N GLN A 89 -23.59 -4.71 7.61
CA GLN A 89 -24.12 -5.00 6.28
C GLN A 89 -24.51 -6.47 6.17
N LYS A 90 -25.22 -6.79 5.10
CA LYS A 90 -25.54 -8.17 4.72
C LYS A 90 -24.80 -8.53 3.44
N ASP A 91 -24.26 -9.75 3.40
CA ASP A 91 -23.74 -10.32 2.18
C ASP A 91 -24.89 -10.76 1.24
N PRO A 92 -24.62 -11.16 -0.02
CA PRO A 92 -25.65 -11.61 -0.95
C PRO A 92 -26.47 -12.83 -0.46
N TRP A 93 -25.96 -13.56 0.52
CA TRP A 93 -26.65 -14.71 1.13
C TRP A 93 -27.41 -14.36 2.42
N GLY A 94 -27.50 -13.07 2.74
CA GLY A 94 -28.23 -12.55 3.90
C GLY A 94 -27.48 -12.64 5.24
N GLN A 95 -26.20 -13.05 5.24
CA GLN A 95 -25.40 -13.13 6.46
C GLN A 95 -24.86 -11.76 6.83
N ASP A 96 -24.90 -11.46 8.13
CA ASP A 96 -24.36 -10.20 8.66
C ASP A 96 -22.83 -10.19 8.63
N TYR A 97 -22.27 -9.04 8.25
CA TYR A 97 -20.86 -8.73 8.46
C TYR A 97 -20.70 -7.29 8.94
N TYR A 98 -19.60 -7.04 9.62
CA TYR A 98 -19.23 -5.73 10.12
C TYR A 98 -18.06 -5.19 9.32
N ALA A 99 -18.15 -3.95 8.88
CA ALA A 99 -17.11 -3.33 8.09
C ALA A 99 -16.64 -2.00 8.70
N THR A 100 -15.39 -1.65 8.46
CA THR A 100 -14.81 -0.35 8.80
C THR A 100 -13.66 -0.01 7.86
N PHE A 101 -13.29 1.27 7.78
CA PHE A 101 -12.07 1.69 7.09
C PHE A 101 -10.89 1.68 8.04
N ILE A 102 -9.75 1.11 7.61
CA ILE A 102 -8.44 1.34 8.23
C ILE A 102 -7.83 2.60 7.61
N VAL A 103 -7.78 2.65 6.28
CA VAL A 103 -7.45 3.86 5.52
C VAL A 103 -8.75 4.39 4.91
N PRO A 104 -9.13 5.65 5.19
CA PRO A 104 -10.41 6.18 4.73
C PRO A 104 -10.47 6.29 3.20
N VAL A 105 -11.68 6.50 2.68
CA VAL A 105 -11.91 6.77 1.25
C VAL A 105 -11.04 7.95 0.82
N GLN A 106 -10.37 7.82 -0.34
CA GLN A 106 -9.37 8.76 -0.85
C GLN A 106 -8.10 8.90 0.01
N GLY A 107 -7.90 8.00 0.99
CA GLY A 107 -6.76 8.06 1.91
C GLY A 107 -5.46 7.49 1.35
N ILE A 108 -5.51 6.67 0.28
CA ILE A 108 -4.30 6.14 -0.35
C ILE A 108 -3.74 7.16 -1.34
N PRO A 109 -2.51 7.68 -1.12
CA PRO A 109 -1.94 8.71 -1.97
C PRO A 109 -1.71 8.23 -3.41
N LYS A 110 -1.71 9.16 -4.35
CA LYS A 110 -1.26 8.90 -5.71
C LYS A 110 0.16 8.35 -5.69
N GLY A 111 0.43 7.38 -6.54
CA GLY A 111 1.69 6.64 -6.53
C GLY A 111 1.64 5.34 -5.73
N PHE A 112 0.59 5.13 -4.92
CA PHE A 112 0.39 3.91 -4.12
C PHE A 112 -0.96 3.23 -4.38
N ARG A 113 -1.72 3.68 -5.37
CA ARG A 113 -3.06 3.18 -5.65
C ARG A 113 -3.02 1.88 -6.42
N SER A 114 -3.91 0.97 -6.09
CA SER A 114 -4.09 -0.24 -6.87
C SER A 114 -5.04 0.00 -8.05
N SER A 115 -4.69 -0.49 -9.23
CA SER A 115 -5.59 -0.45 -10.40
C SER A 115 -6.77 -1.42 -10.27
N LYS A 116 -6.69 -2.37 -9.33
CA LYS A 116 -7.72 -3.39 -9.10
C LYS A 116 -8.09 -3.47 -7.62
N THR A 117 -9.33 -3.84 -7.34
CA THR A 117 -9.72 -4.22 -5.98
C THR A 117 -9.07 -5.55 -5.62
N ILE A 118 -8.41 -5.57 -4.46
CA ILE A 118 -7.69 -6.73 -3.95
C ILE A 118 -8.26 -7.07 -2.58
N MET A 119 -8.30 -8.33 -2.25
CA MET A 119 -8.79 -8.83 -0.96
C MET A 119 -7.81 -9.85 -0.38
N GLY A 120 -7.77 -9.92 0.93
CA GLY A 120 -7.00 -10.92 1.67
C GLY A 120 -7.65 -11.27 2.99
N SER A 121 -7.04 -12.19 3.71
CA SER A 121 -7.59 -12.74 4.95
C SER A 121 -7.26 -11.89 6.16
N VAL A 122 -8.17 -11.90 7.13
CA VAL A 122 -8.01 -11.34 8.46
C VAL A 122 -8.17 -12.46 9.47
N TYR A 123 -7.26 -12.52 10.42
CA TYR A 123 -7.25 -13.49 11.51
C TYR A 123 -7.37 -12.79 12.86
N THR A 124 -7.90 -13.48 13.86
CA THR A 124 -7.82 -13.03 15.25
C THR A 124 -6.39 -13.23 15.78
N ASP A 125 -6.09 -12.72 16.96
CA ASP A 125 -4.82 -12.99 17.66
C ASP A 125 -4.59 -14.49 17.93
N GLY A 126 -5.67 -15.24 18.18
CA GLY A 126 -5.64 -16.69 18.16
C GLY A 126 -6.00 -17.19 16.77
N PRO A 127 -5.19 -17.76 15.96
CA PRO A 127 -5.17 -17.92 14.49
C PRO A 127 -6.50 -18.36 13.83
N GLU A 128 -7.61 -17.84 14.30
CA GLU A 128 -8.94 -18.09 13.74
C GLU A 128 -9.23 -17.07 12.63
N PHE A 129 -9.80 -17.52 11.54
CA PHE A 129 -10.28 -16.67 10.47
C PHE A 129 -11.40 -15.74 10.99
N ALA A 130 -11.19 -14.45 10.90
CA ALA A 130 -12.13 -13.44 11.35
C ALA A 130 -12.88 -12.74 10.20
N GLY A 131 -12.29 -12.71 9.00
CA GLY A 131 -12.88 -12.02 7.87
C GLY A 131 -11.86 -11.68 6.79
N THR A 132 -12.10 -10.57 6.09
CA THR A 132 -11.26 -10.13 4.97
C THR A 132 -10.89 -8.67 5.12
N TRP A 133 -9.73 -8.30 4.60
CA TRP A 133 -9.43 -6.92 4.24
C TRP A 133 -9.70 -6.70 2.74
N GLN A 134 -10.05 -5.50 2.38
CA GLN A 134 -10.27 -5.09 1.00
C GLN A 134 -9.53 -3.79 0.72
N LEU A 135 -8.61 -3.83 -0.24
CA LEU A 135 -8.02 -2.65 -0.83
C LEU A 135 -8.85 -2.28 -2.06
N SER A 136 -9.45 -1.10 -2.07
CA SER A 136 -10.24 -0.64 -3.21
C SER A 136 -9.34 -0.16 -4.35
N SER A 137 -9.87 -0.23 -5.57
CA SER A 137 -9.22 0.27 -6.77
C SER A 137 -9.01 1.80 -6.74
N SER A 138 -8.35 2.31 -7.77
CA SER A 138 -7.95 3.71 -7.92
C SER A 138 -9.08 4.73 -7.79
N PHE A 139 -10.35 4.31 -7.89
CA PHE A 139 -11.48 5.24 -7.76
C PHE A 139 -11.74 5.64 -6.29
N ASP A 140 -11.86 4.67 -5.39
CA ASP A 140 -12.21 4.93 -3.98
C ASP A 140 -10.99 5.01 -3.05
N ASN A 141 -9.91 4.32 -3.38
CA ASN A 141 -8.61 4.37 -2.70
C ASN A 141 -8.67 4.25 -1.17
N TYR A 142 -9.26 3.16 -0.68
CA TYR A 142 -9.34 2.86 0.75
C TYR A 142 -8.81 1.48 1.08
N LEU A 143 -8.49 1.25 2.34
CA LEU A 143 -8.29 -0.06 2.93
C LEU A 143 -9.37 -0.30 3.97
N ALA A 144 -10.22 -1.29 3.75
CA ALA A 144 -11.31 -1.65 4.65
C ALA A 144 -11.10 -3.02 5.28
N LEU A 145 -11.68 -3.19 6.46
CA LEU A 145 -11.85 -4.48 7.14
C LEU A 145 -13.29 -4.92 7.05
N LYS A 146 -13.50 -6.23 6.92
CA LYS A 146 -14.80 -6.88 6.97
C LYS A 146 -14.70 -8.09 7.89
N ILE A 147 -15.35 -8.03 9.05
CA ILE A 147 -15.42 -9.12 10.02
C ILE A 147 -16.74 -9.87 9.85
N LYS A 148 -16.65 -11.18 9.71
CA LYS A 148 -17.78 -12.06 9.52
C LYS A 148 -17.84 -13.07 10.66
N ASN A 149 -19.05 -13.48 11.04
CA ASN A 149 -19.32 -14.50 12.07
C ASN A 149 -18.93 -14.11 13.50
N LYS A 150 -18.39 -12.93 13.73
CA LYS A 150 -18.07 -12.39 15.06
C LYS A 150 -18.54 -10.95 15.15
N ARG A 151 -18.90 -10.49 16.33
CA ARG A 151 -19.08 -9.05 16.58
C ARG A 151 -17.70 -8.43 16.81
N PRO A 152 -17.48 -7.17 16.43
CA PRO A 152 -16.23 -6.51 16.71
C PRO A 152 -15.81 -6.56 18.19
N GLY A 153 -16.75 -6.41 19.13
CA GLY A 153 -16.50 -6.52 20.56
C GLY A 153 -16.02 -7.88 21.05
N ASP A 154 -16.26 -8.95 20.26
CA ASP A 154 -15.79 -10.30 20.57
C ASP A 154 -14.34 -10.54 20.07
N VAL A 155 -13.72 -9.51 19.44
CA VAL A 155 -12.40 -9.61 18.81
C VAL A 155 -11.52 -8.51 19.38
N ALA A 156 -10.62 -8.86 20.30
CA ALA A 156 -9.72 -7.88 20.93
C ALA A 156 -8.67 -7.31 19.96
N GLY A 157 -8.23 -8.13 19.02
CA GLY A 157 -7.24 -7.76 18.02
C GLY A 157 -7.29 -8.64 16.78
N ILE A 158 -6.83 -8.12 15.68
CA ILE A 158 -6.80 -8.81 14.38
C ILE A 158 -5.46 -8.66 13.71
N ARG A 159 -5.13 -9.64 12.89
CA ARG A 159 -3.94 -9.64 12.01
C ARG A 159 -4.38 -9.72 10.57
N LEU A 160 -3.81 -8.86 9.75
CA LEU A 160 -4.02 -8.91 8.31
C LEU A 160 -2.98 -9.86 7.68
N SER A 161 -3.41 -10.67 6.71
CA SER A 161 -2.46 -11.28 5.79
C SER A 161 -1.68 -10.18 5.06
N GLN A 162 -0.50 -10.50 4.55
CA GLN A 162 0.34 -9.53 3.84
C GLN A 162 -0.45 -8.77 2.76
N VAL A 163 -0.48 -7.45 2.86
CA VAL A 163 -1.04 -6.55 1.84
C VAL A 163 0.10 -6.16 0.91
N LYS A 164 0.18 -6.83 -0.23
CA LYS A 164 1.17 -6.57 -1.27
C LYS A 164 0.49 -6.56 -2.63
N TYR A 165 0.79 -5.56 -3.45
CA TYR A 165 0.19 -5.42 -4.77
C TYR A 165 1.08 -4.65 -5.74
N PHE A 166 0.70 -4.67 -7.01
CA PHE A 166 1.30 -3.85 -8.06
C PHE A 166 0.46 -2.59 -8.29
N THR A 167 1.14 -1.50 -8.60
CA THR A 167 0.53 -0.23 -8.97
C THR A 167 0.98 0.20 -10.36
N ASP A 168 0.05 0.75 -11.11
CA ASP A 168 0.30 1.37 -12.42
C ASP A 168 0.43 2.91 -12.29
N ASP A 169 0.28 3.44 -11.08
CA ASP A 169 0.50 4.86 -10.82
C ASP A 169 1.95 5.25 -11.16
N PRO A 170 2.19 6.48 -11.62
CA PRO A 170 3.54 7.04 -11.70
C PRO A 170 4.25 6.96 -10.35
N PHE A 171 5.58 6.84 -10.36
CA PHE A 171 6.33 6.85 -9.10
C PHE A 171 6.14 8.19 -8.39
N PRO A 172 5.79 8.21 -7.10
CA PRO A 172 5.48 9.44 -6.39
C PRO A 172 6.74 10.26 -6.12
N LYS A 173 6.61 11.57 -6.11
CA LYS A 173 7.64 12.44 -5.55
C LYS A 173 7.54 12.43 -4.03
N ILE A 174 8.64 12.18 -3.36
CA ILE A 174 8.71 12.12 -1.90
C ILE A 174 9.61 13.24 -1.39
N GLU A 175 9.08 14.06 -0.49
CA GLU A 175 9.86 15.05 0.25
C GLU A 175 9.57 14.90 1.75
N SER A 176 10.65 14.81 2.53
CA SER A 176 10.55 14.67 4.00
C SER A 176 9.59 13.56 4.47
N GLY A 177 9.57 12.42 3.76
CA GLY A 177 8.72 11.27 4.08
C GLY A 177 7.24 11.47 3.76
N LYS A 178 6.88 12.47 2.93
CA LYS A 178 5.51 12.70 2.47
C LYS A 178 5.44 12.68 0.94
N VAL A 179 4.33 12.16 0.43
CA VAL A 179 4.03 12.23 -1.00
C VAL A 179 3.66 13.67 -1.35
N ILE A 180 4.30 14.20 -2.40
CA ILE A 180 3.95 15.49 -3.00
C ILE A 180 3.19 15.21 -4.30
N ASN A 181 2.04 15.84 -4.43
CA ASN A 181 1.19 15.73 -5.64
C ASN A 181 1.64 16.70 -6.72
#